data_ca3c0042143f2c3b0300dd2a1aff08bf
#
_entry.id   ca3c0042143f2c3b0300dd2a1aff08bf
#
_cell.length_a   1.000
_cell.length_b   1.000
_cell.length_c   1.000
_cell.angle_alpha   90.00
_cell.angle_beta   90.00
_cell.angle_gamma   90.00
#
_symmetry.space_group_name_H-M   'P 1'
#
loop_
_entity.id
_entity.type
_entity.pdbx_description
1 polymer ?
#
loop_
_entity_poly.entity_id
_entity_poly.type
_entity_poly.pdbx_seq_one_letter_code
_entity_poly.pdbx_strand_id
1 'polypeptide(L)'
;MEQTKKLNMTAMPEKTNNNTTTKKEEPAWEHKVAMKVSGVSIAVNLLLSLFKLLAGILAHSGAMISDAIHSASDVGSTFVVIVGVNLSSKKSDKEHQYGHERMECVSSIILSGLLLATGIGIGMNGIENIIKSTSGASIAIPGTLALIAAVVSIVVKEWMFWYTRSAAKKINSGALMADAWHHRSDAMSSVGAFIGILGARLGFPILDPIASVAICVLIVKASVDIFRDAIDKMVDHSCDEATEESMREVIMGVKGVKGIDLLQTRLFGSKMYVDIEISADGTIPLDEAHDIAENVHHSIEKNFKDVKHCMVHVNPVNE
;
A
#
# COMPACT_ATOMS: atom_id res chain seq x y z
N MET A 1 51.52 -53.70 20.25
CA MET A 1 51.85 -52.55 21.11
C MET A 1 51.83 -51.31 20.23
N GLU A 2 50.71 -50.70 20.17
CA GLU A 2 50.48 -49.55 19.31
C GLU A 2 50.03 -48.36 20.20
N GLN A 3 50.95 -47.41 20.37
CA GLN A 3 50.68 -46.20 21.16
C GLN A 3 50.07 -45.15 20.31
N THR A 4 48.78 -44.92 20.49
CA THR A 4 48.02 -43.82 19.89
C THR A 4 48.39 -42.49 20.58
N LYS A 5 49.10 -41.63 19.89
CA LYS A 5 49.37 -40.23 20.27
C LYS A 5 48.07 -39.43 20.23
N LYS A 6 47.53 -39.07 21.40
CA LYS A 6 46.48 -38.05 21.53
C LYS A 6 47.07 -36.67 21.21
N LEU A 7 46.60 -36.06 20.12
CA LEU A 7 46.87 -34.66 19.79
C LEU A 7 46.01 -33.77 20.71
N ASN A 8 46.65 -33.03 21.59
CA ASN A 8 46.00 -31.96 22.38
C ASN A 8 45.64 -30.81 21.43
N MET A 9 44.38 -30.72 21.06
CA MET A 9 43.84 -29.50 20.47
C MET A 9 43.64 -28.48 21.60
N THR A 10 44.54 -27.52 21.66
CA THR A 10 44.39 -26.32 22.48
C THR A 10 43.18 -25.54 21.95
N ALA A 11 42.16 -25.42 22.79
CA ALA A 11 40.98 -24.59 22.47
C ALA A 11 41.41 -23.16 22.26
N MET A 12 41.15 -22.63 21.07
CA MET A 12 41.22 -21.20 20.81
C MET A 12 40.16 -20.50 21.66
N PRO A 13 40.44 -19.31 22.22
CA PRO A 13 39.43 -18.57 22.94
C PRO A 13 38.29 -18.18 21.97
N GLU A 14 37.11 -18.60 22.35
CA GLU A 14 35.86 -18.20 21.70
C GLU A 14 35.77 -16.67 21.73
N LYS A 15 36.10 -16.00 20.61
CA LYS A 15 35.75 -14.60 20.41
C LYS A 15 34.23 -14.53 20.48
N THR A 16 33.71 -14.10 21.61
CA THR A 16 32.33 -13.67 21.76
C THR A 16 32.10 -12.54 20.75
N ASN A 17 31.59 -12.95 19.62
CA ASN A 17 31.13 -12.04 18.57
C ASN A 17 29.86 -11.35 19.10
N ASN A 18 30.04 -10.28 19.88
CA ASN A 18 28.98 -9.35 20.27
C ASN A 18 28.58 -8.47 19.08
N ASN A 19 28.39 -9.08 17.91
CA ASN A 19 27.60 -8.48 16.85
C ASN A 19 26.13 -8.73 17.20
N THR A 20 25.64 -8.07 18.24
CA THR A 20 24.27 -7.61 18.29
C THR A 20 24.14 -6.58 17.17
N THR A 21 23.90 -7.05 15.93
CA THR A 21 23.14 -6.27 14.98
C THR A 21 21.95 -5.76 15.77
N THR A 22 21.94 -4.48 16.08
CA THR A 22 20.77 -3.77 16.59
C THR A 22 19.73 -3.92 15.50
N LYS A 23 18.93 -5.02 15.59
CA LYS A 23 17.71 -5.18 14.77
C LYS A 23 16.95 -3.90 15.02
N LYS A 24 16.99 -2.98 14.03
CA LYS A 24 16.06 -1.86 13.99
C LYS A 24 14.68 -2.50 14.16
N GLU A 25 14.05 -2.31 15.30
CA GLU A 25 12.66 -2.65 15.48
C GLU A 25 11.94 -1.88 14.38
N GLU A 26 11.27 -2.61 13.49
CA GLU A 26 10.36 -1.99 12.53
C GLU A 26 9.52 -1.00 13.31
N PRO A 27 9.37 0.24 12.82
CA PRO A 27 8.78 1.24 13.66
C PRO A 27 7.36 0.82 13.99
N ALA A 28 7.14 0.38 15.23
CA ALA A 28 5.84 0.02 15.79
C ALA A 28 4.80 1.14 15.57
N TRP A 29 5.25 2.31 15.13
CA TRP A 29 4.42 3.46 14.79
C TRP A 29 3.70 3.30 13.44
N GLU A 30 4.33 2.70 12.40
CA GLU A 30 3.69 2.49 11.08
C GLU A 30 2.47 1.59 11.24
N HIS A 31 2.65 0.45 11.91
CA HIS A 31 1.56 -0.45 12.26
C HIS A 31 0.48 0.25 13.11
N LYS A 32 0.87 1.05 14.11
CA LYS A 32 -0.08 1.81 14.94
C LYS A 32 -0.86 2.83 14.12
N VAL A 33 -0.20 3.52 13.17
CA VAL A 33 -0.87 4.47 12.27
C VAL A 33 -1.88 3.75 11.40
N ALA A 34 -1.48 2.64 10.77
CA ALA A 34 -2.37 1.85 9.92
C ALA A 34 -3.60 1.37 10.70
N MET A 35 -3.40 0.74 11.85
CA MET A 35 -4.49 0.23 12.70
C MET A 35 -5.42 1.34 13.19
N LYS A 36 -4.87 2.50 13.56
CA LYS A 36 -5.68 3.67 13.96
C LYS A 36 -6.55 4.16 12.82
N VAL A 37 -5.98 4.30 11.62
CA VAL A 37 -6.70 4.79 10.44
C VAL A 37 -7.78 3.80 10.04
N SER A 38 -7.48 2.51 9.96
CA SER A 38 -8.45 1.47 9.67
C SER A 38 -9.58 1.39 10.71
N GLY A 39 -9.24 1.55 11.99
CA GLY A 39 -10.25 1.61 13.07
C GLY A 39 -11.19 2.82 12.93
N VAL A 40 -10.66 3.99 12.58
CA VAL A 40 -11.48 5.18 12.28
C VAL A 40 -12.35 4.95 11.04
N SER A 41 -11.81 4.35 9.97
CA SER A 41 -12.58 4.01 8.77
C SER A 41 -13.76 3.08 9.07
N ILE A 42 -13.55 2.02 9.86
CA ILE A 42 -14.62 1.13 10.30
C ILE A 42 -15.70 1.89 11.10
N ALA A 43 -15.28 2.68 12.09
CA ALA A 43 -16.21 3.41 12.95
C ALA A 43 -17.06 4.39 12.11
N VAL A 44 -16.44 5.14 11.20
CA VAL A 44 -17.12 6.10 10.33
C VAL A 44 -18.07 5.41 9.35
N ASN A 45 -17.64 4.30 8.73
CA ASN A 45 -18.50 3.52 7.82
C ASN A 45 -19.71 2.93 8.54
N LEU A 46 -19.55 2.42 9.78
CA LEU A 46 -20.66 1.92 10.59
C LEU A 46 -21.64 3.03 10.97
N LEU A 47 -21.12 4.20 11.38
CA LEU A 47 -21.96 5.35 11.71
C LEU A 47 -22.73 5.86 10.47
N LEU A 48 -22.05 5.95 9.34
CA LEU A 48 -22.68 6.37 8.07
C LEU A 48 -23.73 5.38 7.60
N SER A 49 -23.44 4.07 7.71
CA SER A 49 -24.42 3.00 7.39
C SER A 49 -25.64 3.09 8.28
N LEU A 50 -25.46 3.26 9.59
CA LEU A 50 -26.56 3.41 10.55
C LEU A 50 -27.40 4.66 10.25
N PHE A 51 -26.75 5.80 9.95
CA PHE A 51 -27.44 7.04 9.55
C PHE A 51 -28.30 6.84 8.30
N LYS A 52 -27.73 6.21 7.24
CA LYS A 52 -28.44 5.91 5.99
C LYS A 52 -29.59 4.93 6.22
N LEU A 53 -29.41 3.91 7.08
CA LEU A 53 -30.43 2.94 7.41
C LEU A 53 -31.63 3.61 8.11
N LEU A 54 -31.36 4.43 9.12
CA LEU A 54 -32.40 5.17 9.81
C LEU A 54 -33.14 6.13 8.87
N ALA A 55 -32.41 6.88 8.05
CA ALA A 55 -33.00 7.76 7.06
C ALA A 55 -33.83 6.99 6.02
N GLY A 56 -33.35 5.80 5.59
CA GLY A 56 -34.07 4.92 4.65
C GLY A 56 -35.39 4.37 5.22
N ILE A 57 -35.38 3.95 6.49
CA ILE A 57 -36.58 3.47 7.20
C ILE A 57 -37.60 4.61 7.36
N LEU A 58 -37.14 5.78 7.85
CA LEU A 58 -38.01 6.94 8.10
C LEU A 58 -38.59 7.53 6.81
N ALA A 59 -37.82 7.48 5.71
CA ALA A 59 -38.27 7.95 4.40
C ALA A 59 -38.98 6.87 3.57
N HIS A 60 -39.15 5.66 4.08
CA HIS A 60 -39.68 4.49 3.36
C HIS A 60 -38.98 4.28 2.01
N SER A 61 -37.65 4.47 1.95
CA SER A 61 -36.84 4.40 0.74
C SER A 61 -36.00 3.14 0.68
N GLY A 62 -36.41 2.18 -0.18
CA GLY A 62 -35.65 0.96 -0.41
C GLY A 62 -34.24 1.23 -0.97
N ALA A 63 -34.08 2.27 -1.79
CA ALA A 63 -32.78 2.69 -2.33
C ALA A 63 -31.80 3.13 -1.24
N MET A 64 -32.27 3.88 -0.24
CA MET A 64 -31.43 4.28 0.91
C MET A 64 -31.07 3.12 1.81
N ILE A 65 -32.00 2.14 1.99
CA ILE A 65 -31.70 0.91 2.74
C ILE A 65 -30.63 0.10 2.00
N SER A 66 -30.73 -0.04 0.68
CA SER A 66 -29.71 -0.69 -0.14
C SER A 66 -28.35 0.00 -0.04
N ASP A 67 -28.34 1.34 -0.08
CA ASP A 67 -27.11 2.14 0.07
C ASP A 67 -26.51 2.01 1.50
N ALA A 68 -27.34 1.88 2.52
CA ALA A 68 -26.89 1.57 3.90
C ALA A 68 -26.21 0.19 4.00
N ILE A 69 -26.79 -0.83 3.36
CA ILE A 69 -26.22 -2.19 3.31
C ILE A 69 -24.88 -2.18 2.55
N HIS A 70 -24.81 -1.42 1.44
CA HIS A 70 -23.55 -1.24 0.70
C HIS A 70 -22.48 -0.60 1.57
N SER A 71 -22.78 0.50 2.26
CA SER A 71 -21.84 1.15 3.19
C SER A 71 -21.44 0.25 4.38
N ALA A 72 -22.28 -0.67 4.81
CA ALA A 72 -21.90 -1.68 5.81
C ALA A 72 -20.92 -2.71 5.20
N SER A 73 -21.05 -3.05 3.92
CA SER A 73 -20.14 -3.96 3.22
C SER A 73 -18.74 -3.37 3.03
N ASP A 74 -18.61 -2.02 3.01
CA ASP A 74 -17.32 -1.32 2.92
C ASP A 74 -16.40 -1.61 4.12
N VAL A 75 -16.97 -2.00 5.24
CA VAL A 75 -16.20 -2.49 6.41
C VAL A 75 -15.38 -3.72 6.05
N GLY A 76 -15.85 -4.55 5.12
CA GLY A 76 -15.13 -5.73 4.63
C GLY A 76 -13.83 -5.38 3.91
N SER A 77 -13.80 -4.30 3.09
CA SER A 77 -12.58 -3.85 2.42
C SER A 77 -11.53 -3.37 3.42
N THR A 78 -11.95 -2.57 4.41
CA THR A 78 -11.04 -2.13 5.49
C THR A 78 -10.53 -3.30 6.34
N PHE A 79 -11.33 -4.36 6.50
CA PHE A 79 -10.87 -5.59 7.17
C PHE A 79 -9.74 -6.28 6.40
N VAL A 80 -9.78 -6.32 5.06
CA VAL A 80 -8.67 -6.83 4.22
C VAL A 80 -7.39 -6.04 4.48
N VAL A 81 -7.48 -4.70 4.61
CA VAL A 81 -6.33 -3.85 4.96
C VAL A 81 -5.75 -4.25 6.31
N ILE A 82 -6.59 -4.39 7.34
CA ILE A 82 -6.16 -4.76 8.70
C ILE A 82 -5.42 -6.11 8.67
N VAL A 83 -5.98 -7.10 7.99
CA VAL A 83 -5.35 -8.43 7.86
C VAL A 83 -4.02 -8.31 7.14
N GLY A 84 -3.97 -7.56 6.03
CA GLY A 84 -2.75 -7.35 5.24
C GLY A 84 -1.63 -6.68 6.04
N VAL A 85 -1.95 -5.59 6.72
CA VAL A 85 -0.98 -4.87 7.58
C VAL A 85 -0.51 -5.73 8.75
N ASN A 86 -1.41 -6.50 9.38
CA ASN A 86 -1.02 -7.41 10.47
C ASN A 86 -0.11 -8.54 9.98
N LEU A 87 -0.40 -9.11 8.80
CA LEU A 87 0.42 -10.17 8.23
C LEU A 87 1.78 -9.63 7.76
N SER A 88 1.81 -8.47 7.10
CA SER A 88 3.06 -7.85 6.63
C SER A 88 3.99 -7.44 7.76
N SER A 89 3.44 -7.06 8.92
CA SER A 89 4.20 -6.70 10.11
C SER A 89 4.76 -7.91 10.89
N LYS A 90 4.44 -9.14 10.47
CA LYS A 90 4.96 -10.35 11.12
C LYS A 90 6.45 -10.49 10.84
N LYS A 91 7.24 -10.73 11.89
CA LYS A 91 8.69 -10.95 11.77
C LYS A 91 9.01 -12.17 10.91
N SER A 92 10.22 -12.20 10.37
CA SER A 92 10.74 -13.36 9.66
C SER A 92 10.65 -14.62 10.53
N ASP A 93 10.29 -15.74 9.92
CA ASP A 93 10.22 -17.06 10.53
C ASP A 93 11.01 -18.10 9.71
N LYS A 94 10.90 -19.38 10.04
CA LYS A 94 11.65 -20.44 9.33
C LYS A 94 11.21 -20.64 7.89
N GLU A 95 9.94 -20.35 7.58
CA GLU A 95 9.36 -20.49 6.24
C GLU A 95 9.56 -19.22 5.40
N HIS A 96 9.51 -18.05 6.05
CA HIS A 96 9.65 -16.74 5.43
C HIS A 96 10.84 -15.99 6.03
N GLN A 97 12.04 -16.38 5.65
CA GLN A 97 13.29 -15.86 6.22
C GLN A 97 13.51 -14.37 5.94
N TYR A 98 12.99 -13.86 4.84
CA TYR A 98 13.05 -12.43 4.48
C TYR A 98 11.92 -11.59 5.10
N GLY A 99 10.95 -12.21 5.78
CA GLY A 99 9.79 -11.54 6.38
C GLY A 99 8.52 -11.66 5.55
N HIS A 100 7.49 -10.95 5.96
CA HIS A 100 6.14 -11.07 5.42
C HIS A 100 5.63 -9.78 4.73
N GLU A 101 6.50 -8.79 4.50
CA GLU A 101 6.11 -7.47 4.00
C GLU A 101 5.37 -7.52 2.65
N ARG A 102 5.66 -8.52 1.80
CA ARG A 102 4.94 -8.73 0.54
C ARG A 102 3.45 -9.06 0.71
N MET A 103 3.02 -9.44 1.93
CA MET A 103 1.58 -9.64 2.22
C MET A 103 0.77 -8.36 2.08
N GLU A 104 1.40 -7.19 2.21
CA GLU A 104 0.78 -5.91 1.91
C GLU A 104 0.45 -5.76 0.43
N CYS A 105 1.35 -6.20 -0.46
CA CYS A 105 1.10 -6.21 -1.91
C CYS A 105 -0.07 -7.13 -2.26
N VAL A 106 -0.17 -8.32 -1.61
CA VAL A 106 -1.31 -9.24 -1.79
C VAL A 106 -2.63 -8.55 -1.40
N SER A 107 -2.65 -7.83 -0.28
CA SER A 107 -3.85 -7.08 0.14
C SER A 107 -4.20 -5.96 -0.84
N SER A 108 -3.19 -5.25 -1.37
CA SER A 108 -3.39 -4.22 -2.39
C SER A 108 -3.97 -4.79 -3.68
N ILE A 109 -3.53 -5.99 -4.11
CA ILE A 109 -4.07 -6.71 -5.27
C ILE A 109 -5.55 -7.08 -5.05
N ILE A 110 -5.89 -7.61 -3.87
CA ILE A 110 -7.28 -7.96 -3.53
C ILE A 110 -8.16 -6.71 -3.56
N LEU A 111 -7.72 -5.62 -2.92
CA LEU A 111 -8.47 -4.38 -2.86
C LEU A 111 -8.62 -3.71 -4.23
N SER A 112 -7.58 -3.72 -5.05
CA SER A 112 -7.66 -3.21 -6.43
C SER A 112 -8.64 -4.03 -7.27
N GLY A 113 -8.70 -5.35 -7.08
CA GLY A 113 -9.69 -6.22 -7.71
C GLY A 113 -11.13 -5.90 -7.29
N LEU A 114 -11.36 -5.66 -6.00
CA LEU A 114 -12.66 -5.21 -5.49
C LEU A 114 -13.06 -3.85 -6.04
N LEU A 115 -12.11 -2.91 -6.10
CA LEU A 115 -12.30 -1.57 -6.66
C LEU A 115 -12.64 -1.65 -8.16
N LEU A 116 -11.95 -2.51 -8.92
CA LEU A 116 -12.20 -2.76 -10.33
C LEU A 116 -13.63 -3.30 -10.54
N ALA A 117 -14.02 -4.30 -9.77
CA ALA A 117 -15.36 -4.89 -9.85
C ALA A 117 -16.45 -3.86 -9.55
N THR A 118 -16.25 -3.02 -8.52
CA THR A 118 -17.15 -1.92 -8.18
C THR A 118 -17.24 -0.90 -9.33
N GLY A 119 -16.10 -0.47 -9.89
CA GLY A 119 -16.06 0.45 -11.01
C GLY A 119 -16.81 -0.06 -12.25
N ILE A 120 -16.58 -1.32 -12.62
CA ILE A 120 -17.29 -1.98 -13.73
C ILE A 120 -18.80 -2.06 -13.44
N GLY A 121 -19.19 -2.42 -12.21
CA GLY A 121 -20.58 -2.48 -11.79
C GLY A 121 -21.31 -1.13 -11.95
N ILE A 122 -20.67 -0.03 -11.51
CA ILE A 122 -21.18 1.34 -11.69
C ILE A 122 -21.35 1.66 -13.18
N GLY A 123 -20.34 1.34 -14.01
CA GLY A 123 -20.39 1.57 -15.45
C GLY A 123 -21.50 0.79 -16.15
N MET A 124 -21.66 -0.48 -15.81
CA MET A 124 -22.74 -1.32 -16.38
C MET A 124 -24.12 -0.80 -15.99
N ASN A 125 -24.34 -0.42 -14.74
CA ASN A 125 -25.59 0.21 -14.30
C ASN A 125 -25.84 1.55 -15.02
N GLY A 126 -24.78 2.35 -15.24
CA GLY A 126 -24.88 3.58 -16.01
C GLY A 126 -25.33 3.33 -17.45
N ILE A 127 -24.74 2.37 -18.16
CA ILE A 127 -25.11 1.98 -19.54
C ILE A 127 -26.54 1.45 -19.58
N GLU A 128 -26.92 0.56 -18.65
CA GLU A 128 -28.29 0.03 -18.59
C GLU A 128 -29.32 1.13 -18.38
N ASN A 129 -29.04 2.12 -17.53
CA ASN A 129 -29.92 3.26 -17.26
C ASN A 129 -30.01 4.23 -18.47
N ILE A 130 -28.94 4.39 -19.25
CA ILE A 130 -28.98 5.12 -20.52
C ILE A 130 -29.96 4.44 -21.47
N ILE A 131 -29.87 3.10 -21.63
CA ILE A 131 -30.77 2.34 -22.52
C ILE A 131 -32.22 2.42 -22.04
N LYS A 132 -32.48 2.31 -20.73
CA LYS A 132 -33.82 2.43 -20.15
C LYS A 132 -34.41 3.85 -20.32
N SER A 133 -33.62 4.90 -20.15
CA SER A 133 -34.02 6.29 -20.32
C SER A 133 -34.47 6.56 -21.74
N THR A 134 -33.82 5.99 -22.74
CA THR A 134 -34.21 6.11 -24.16
C THR A 134 -35.49 5.32 -24.49
N SER A 135 -35.85 4.32 -23.66
CA SER A 135 -37.06 3.50 -23.85
C SER A 135 -38.32 4.06 -23.17
N GLY A 136 -38.27 5.28 -22.60
CA GLY A 136 -39.43 5.97 -22.01
C GLY A 136 -39.89 5.46 -20.64
N ALA A 137 -39.06 4.67 -19.92
CA ALA A 137 -39.38 4.20 -18.57
C ALA A 137 -39.29 5.36 -17.56
N SER A 138 -40.35 5.58 -16.75
CA SER A 138 -40.33 6.58 -15.68
C SER A 138 -39.46 6.15 -14.53
N ILE A 139 -38.44 6.95 -14.23
CA ILE A 139 -37.57 6.74 -13.05
C ILE A 139 -38.23 7.40 -11.84
N ALA A 140 -38.42 6.66 -10.75
CA ALA A 140 -38.97 7.21 -9.51
C ALA A 140 -38.03 8.31 -8.95
N ILE A 141 -38.61 9.49 -8.66
CA ILE A 141 -37.83 10.62 -8.13
C ILE A 141 -37.70 10.49 -6.62
N PRO A 142 -36.47 10.29 -6.08
CA PRO A 142 -36.27 10.18 -4.66
C PRO A 142 -36.57 11.48 -3.90
N GLY A 143 -36.98 11.34 -2.62
CA GLY A 143 -37.31 12.48 -1.76
C GLY A 143 -36.10 13.37 -1.40
N THR A 144 -36.36 14.53 -0.81
CA THR A 144 -35.33 15.51 -0.36
C THR A 144 -34.40 14.93 0.68
N LEU A 145 -34.84 13.97 1.51
CA LEU A 145 -34.01 13.29 2.51
C LEU A 145 -32.90 12.47 1.86
N ALA A 146 -33.17 11.84 0.71
CA ALA A 146 -32.16 11.11 -0.06
C ALA A 146 -31.05 12.04 -0.57
N LEU A 147 -31.41 13.26 -0.98
CA LEU A 147 -30.46 14.28 -1.42
C LEU A 147 -29.52 14.72 -0.28
N ILE A 148 -30.08 14.96 0.91
CA ILE A 148 -29.29 15.32 2.10
C ILE A 148 -28.35 14.17 2.48
N ALA A 149 -28.82 12.93 2.49
CA ALA A 149 -28.01 11.76 2.79
C ALA A 149 -26.87 11.57 1.76
N ALA A 150 -27.12 11.82 0.47
CA ALA A 150 -26.09 11.79 -0.56
C ALA A 150 -25.01 12.85 -0.30
N VAL A 151 -25.38 14.09 0.02
CA VAL A 151 -24.40 15.16 0.36
C VAL A 151 -23.57 14.79 1.58
N VAL A 152 -24.19 14.32 2.66
CA VAL A 152 -23.47 13.86 3.87
C VAL A 152 -22.53 12.73 3.53
N SER A 153 -22.97 11.75 2.73
CA SER A 153 -22.14 10.63 2.28
C SER A 153 -20.90 11.10 1.51
N ILE A 154 -21.09 12.03 0.54
CA ILE A 154 -20.00 12.60 -0.25
C ILE A 154 -18.96 13.26 0.66
N VAL A 155 -19.39 14.14 1.56
CA VAL A 155 -18.49 14.89 2.44
C VAL A 155 -17.71 13.94 3.36
N VAL A 156 -18.37 12.96 3.97
CA VAL A 156 -17.75 12.01 4.86
C VAL A 156 -16.78 11.10 4.13
N LYS A 157 -17.17 10.54 2.97
CA LYS A 157 -16.32 9.65 2.17
C LYS A 157 -15.12 10.37 1.56
N GLU A 158 -15.27 11.62 1.10
CA GLU A 158 -14.15 12.43 0.60
C GLU A 158 -13.18 12.79 1.74
N TRP A 159 -13.68 13.11 2.95
CA TRP A 159 -12.85 13.29 4.13
C TRP A 159 -12.09 12.00 4.46
N MET A 160 -12.73 10.84 4.45
CA MET A 160 -12.09 9.54 4.66
C MET A 160 -10.99 9.28 3.63
N PHE A 161 -11.23 9.58 2.35
CA PHE A 161 -10.21 9.48 1.31
C PHE A 161 -8.94 10.27 1.67
N TRP A 162 -9.08 11.56 1.98
CA TRP A 162 -7.92 12.40 2.29
C TRP A 162 -7.22 11.98 3.57
N TYR A 163 -7.98 11.57 4.59
CA TYR A 163 -7.44 11.07 5.86
C TYR A 163 -6.62 9.79 5.65
N THR A 164 -7.19 8.79 5.00
CA THR A 164 -6.54 7.50 4.72
C THR A 164 -5.36 7.67 3.76
N ARG A 165 -5.52 8.47 2.69
CA ARG A 165 -4.44 8.76 1.72
C ARG A 165 -3.24 9.46 2.36
N SER A 166 -3.48 10.40 3.27
CA SER A 166 -2.39 11.07 3.99
C SER A 166 -1.59 10.08 4.84
N ALA A 167 -2.27 9.19 5.54
CA ALA A 167 -1.63 8.13 6.32
C ALA A 167 -0.89 7.12 5.40
N ALA A 168 -1.53 6.66 4.32
CA ALA A 168 -0.94 5.75 3.34
C ALA A 168 0.39 6.27 2.79
N LYS A 169 0.42 7.56 2.39
CA LYS A 169 1.67 8.21 1.93
C LYS A 169 2.72 8.31 3.02
N LYS A 170 2.31 8.57 4.28
CA LYS A 170 3.24 8.74 5.40
C LYS A 170 3.97 7.45 5.75
N ILE A 171 3.32 6.30 5.61
CA ILE A 171 3.89 4.98 5.93
C ILE A 171 4.18 4.12 4.68
N ASN A 172 4.07 4.71 3.49
CA ASN A 172 4.28 4.06 2.19
C ASN A 172 3.46 2.76 2.02
N SER A 173 2.21 2.75 2.52
CA SER A 173 1.34 1.57 2.49
C SER A 173 0.46 1.54 1.25
N GLY A 174 0.67 0.52 0.38
CA GLY A 174 -0.15 0.26 -0.79
C GLY A 174 -1.57 -0.17 -0.42
N ALA A 175 -1.72 -0.98 0.64
CA ALA A 175 -3.03 -1.44 1.12
C ALA A 175 -3.91 -0.28 1.61
N LEU A 176 -3.34 0.64 2.41
CA LEU A 176 -4.04 1.86 2.82
C LEU A 176 -4.34 2.80 1.65
N MET A 177 -3.47 2.85 0.64
CA MET A 177 -3.72 3.64 -0.56
C MET A 177 -4.90 3.08 -1.36
N ALA A 178 -4.99 1.76 -1.48
CA ALA A 178 -6.13 1.08 -2.12
C ALA A 178 -7.44 1.33 -1.36
N ASP A 179 -7.42 1.26 -0.02
CA ASP A 179 -8.58 1.59 0.84
C ASP A 179 -9.00 3.06 0.68
N ALA A 180 -8.04 3.99 0.61
CA ALA A 180 -8.35 5.39 0.34
C ALA A 180 -9.08 5.55 -1.00
N TRP A 181 -8.59 4.95 -2.08
CA TRP A 181 -9.26 4.99 -3.38
C TRP A 181 -10.63 4.31 -3.38
N HIS A 182 -10.82 3.28 -2.56
CA HIS A 182 -12.16 2.70 -2.34
C HIS A 182 -13.13 3.73 -1.76
N HIS A 183 -12.74 4.47 -0.70
CA HIS A 183 -13.57 5.55 -0.16
C HIS A 183 -13.87 6.63 -1.18
N ARG A 184 -12.91 6.97 -2.06
CA ARG A 184 -13.14 7.94 -3.12
C ARG A 184 -14.09 7.41 -4.20
N SER A 185 -14.00 6.13 -4.54
CA SER A 185 -14.97 5.48 -5.44
C SER A 185 -16.40 5.61 -4.92
N ASP A 186 -16.58 5.39 -3.62
CA ASP A 186 -17.89 5.53 -2.97
C ASP A 186 -18.38 6.97 -2.96
N ALA A 187 -17.48 7.95 -2.72
CA ALA A 187 -17.82 9.37 -2.81
C ALA A 187 -18.27 9.75 -4.23
N MET A 188 -17.55 9.29 -5.26
CA MET A 188 -17.90 9.52 -6.66
C MET A 188 -19.22 8.88 -7.05
N SER A 189 -19.49 7.65 -6.58
CA SER A 189 -20.79 6.99 -6.75
C SER A 189 -21.93 7.83 -6.13
N SER A 190 -21.69 8.37 -4.92
CA SER A 190 -22.67 9.25 -4.25
C SER A 190 -22.85 10.58 -4.98
N VAL A 191 -21.80 11.15 -5.64
CA VAL A 191 -21.89 12.32 -6.52
C VAL A 191 -22.76 12.01 -7.75
N GLY A 192 -22.57 10.85 -8.36
CA GLY A 192 -23.41 10.39 -9.46
C GLY A 192 -24.89 10.33 -9.05
N ALA A 193 -25.19 9.69 -7.92
CA ALA A 193 -26.54 9.63 -7.36
C ALA A 193 -27.12 11.02 -7.07
N PHE A 194 -26.32 11.94 -6.52
CA PHE A 194 -26.74 13.33 -6.28
C PHE A 194 -27.08 14.06 -7.59
N ILE A 195 -26.21 13.96 -8.60
CA ILE A 195 -26.43 14.57 -9.93
C ILE A 195 -27.68 13.97 -10.59
N GLY A 196 -27.88 12.66 -10.47
CA GLY A 196 -29.05 11.97 -11.02
C GLY A 196 -30.33 12.44 -10.37
N ILE A 197 -30.40 12.53 -9.05
CA ILE A 197 -31.57 13.03 -8.32
C ILE A 197 -31.85 14.49 -8.68
N LEU A 198 -30.82 15.33 -8.75
CA LEU A 198 -30.94 16.74 -9.11
C LEU A 198 -31.33 16.89 -10.57
N GLY A 199 -30.70 16.15 -11.48
CA GLY A 199 -31.01 16.15 -12.92
C GLY A 199 -32.43 15.69 -13.21
N ALA A 200 -32.89 14.64 -12.57
CA ALA A 200 -34.26 14.17 -12.69
C ALA A 200 -35.27 15.22 -12.23
N ARG A 201 -34.99 15.98 -11.18
CA ARG A 201 -35.83 17.08 -10.69
C ARG A 201 -35.84 18.29 -11.63
N LEU A 202 -34.74 18.52 -12.36
CA LEU A 202 -34.61 19.58 -13.35
C LEU A 202 -35.13 19.18 -14.75
N GLY A 203 -35.62 17.95 -14.93
CA GLY A 203 -36.15 17.44 -16.20
C GLY A 203 -35.08 16.81 -17.13
N PHE A 204 -33.87 16.55 -16.62
CA PHE A 204 -32.78 15.94 -17.40
C PHE A 204 -32.30 14.59 -16.76
N PRO A 205 -33.10 13.53 -16.82
CA PRO A 205 -32.77 12.26 -16.13
C PRO A 205 -31.56 11.53 -16.72
N ILE A 206 -31.08 11.90 -17.89
CA ILE A 206 -29.92 11.28 -18.57
C ILE A 206 -28.57 11.66 -17.95
N LEU A 207 -28.52 12.71 -17.14
CA LEU A 207 -27.24 13.19 -16.54
C LEU A 207 -26.64 12.18 -15.54
N ASP A 208 -27.47 11.48 -14.80
CA ASP A 208 -27.02 10.46 -13.85
C ASP A 208 -26.28 9.29 -14.51
N PRO A 209 -26.84 8.59 -15.51
CA PRO A 209 -26.16 7.55 -16.22
C PRO A 209 -24.85 7.98 -16.90
N ILE A 210 -24.80 9.19 -17.46
CA ILE A 210 -23.57 9.72 -18.08
C ILE A 210 -22.50 9.94 -17.02
N ALA A 211 -22.84 10.54 -15.89
CA ALA A 211 -21.92 10.72 -14.77
C ALA A 211 -21.39 9.38 -14.25
N SER A 212 -22.26 8.36 -14.14
CA SER A 212 -21.88 7.01 -13.70
C SER A 212 -20.86 6.35 -14.64
N VAL A 213 -21.00 6.50 -15.95
CA VAL A 213 -20.01 5.99 -16.92
C VAL A 213 -18.69 6.74 -16.82
N ALA A 214 -18.70 8.07 -16.67
CA ALA A 214 -17.48 8.86 -16.50
C ALA A 214 -16.72 8.47 -15.21
N ILE A 215 -17.46 8.27 -14.12
CA ILE A 215 -16.91 7.82 -12.82
C ILE A 215 -16.30 6.42 -12.96
N CYS A 216 -16.96 5.48 -13.65
CA CYS A 216 -16.44 4.15 -13.94
C CYS A 216 -15.03 4.22 -14.54
N VAL A 217 -14.81 5.06 -15.56
CA VAL A 217 -13.50 5.20 -16.22
C VAL A 217 -12.42 5.64 -15.23
N LEU A 218 -12.73 6.60 -14.35
CA LEU A 218 -11.77 7.08 -13.34
C LEU A 218 -11.44 6.00 -12.31
N ILE A 219 -12.45 5.25 -11.86
CA ILE A 219 -12.27 4.18 -10.87
C ILE A 219 -11.45 3.02 -11.47
N VAL A 220 -11.77 2.60 -12.70
CA VAL A 220 -11.04 1.55 -13.41
C VAL A 220 -9.58 1.95 -13.58
N LYS A 221 -9.30 3.20 -13.97
CA LYS A 221 -7.91 3.70 -14.06
C LYS A 221 -7.20 3.60 -12.72
N ALA A 222 -7.78 4.12 -11.64
CA ALA A 222 -7.18 4.07 -10.30
C ALA A 222 -6.91 2.63 -9.85
N SER A 223 -7.85 1.72 -10.09
CA SER A 223 -7.73 0.30 -9.77
C SER A 223 -6.56 -0.36 -10.52
N VAL A 224 -6.41 -0.08 -11.82
CA VAL A 224 -5.31 -0.61 -12.64
C VAL A 224 -3.96 -0.05 -12.16
N ASP A 225 -3.89 1.24 -11.81
CA ASP A 225 -2.66 1.86 -11.32
C ASP A 225 -2.21 1.23 -9.98
N ILE A 226 -3.15 1.00 -9.04
CA ILE A 226 -2.88 0.32 -7.76
C ILE A 226 -2.45 -1.14 -7.98
N PHE A 227 -3.14 -1.84 -8.90
CA PHE A 227 -2.81 -3.23 -9.22
C PHE A 227 -1.40 -3.35 -9.79
N ARG A 228 -1.01 -2.46 -10.73
CA ARG A 228 0.33 -2.44 -11.31
C ARG A 228 1.40 -2.16 -10.27
N ASP A 229 1.23 -1.14 -9.44
CA ASP A 229 2.17 -0.83 -8.35
C ASP A 229 2.38 -2.03 -7.41
N ALA A 230 1.30 -2.73 -7.07
CA ALA A 230 1.39 -3.92 -6.21
C ALA A 230 2.11 -5.09 -6.89
N ILE A 231 1.86 -5.32 -8.20
CA ILE A 231 2.57 -6.34 -8.99
C ILE A 231 4.04 -5.97 -9.14
N ASP A 232 4.36 -4.72 -9.49
CA ASP A 232 5.72 -4.26 -9.66
C ASP A 232 6.55 -4.51 -8.39
N LYS A 233 6.00 -4.20 -7.21
CA LYS A 233 6.62 -4.50 -5.91
C LYS A 233 6.73 -6.01 -5.63
N MET A 234 5.85 -6.84 -6.18
CA MET A 234 5.94 -8.31 -6.06
C MET A 234 7.04 -8.91 -6.91
N VAL A 235 7.37 -8.28 -8.05
CA VAL A 235 8.37 -8.76 -9.01
C VAL A 235 9.70 -7.99 -8.94
N ASP A 236 10.02 -7.50 -7.73
CA ASP A 236 11.31 -6.88 -7.43
C ASP A 236 11.62 -5.61 -8.23
N HIS A 237 10.61 -4.74 -8.43
CA HIS A 237 10.80 -3.42 -9.04
C HIS A 237 11.83 -2.60 -8.26
N SER A 238 12.73 -1.91 -8.97
CA SER A 238 13.73 -1.01 -8.38
C SER A 238 13.07 0.19 -7.67
N CYS A 239 13.83 0.88 -6.83
CA CYS A 239 13.42 2.19 -6.34
C CYS A 239 13.49 3.23 -7.47
N ASP A 240 13.05 4.46 -7.19
CA ASP A 240 13.11 5.54 -8.16
C ASP A 240 14.55 6.00 -8.43
N GLU A 241 14.79 6.52 -9.65
CA GLU A 241 16.11 6.93 -10.13
C GLU A 241 16.77 7.98 -9.22
N ALA A 242 16.00 8.90 -8.64
CA ALA A 242 16.52 9.91 -7.73
C ALA A 242 17.06 9.30 -6.41
N THR A 243 16.39 8.27 -5.92
CA THR A 243 16.83 7.51 -4.74
C THR A 243 18.09 6.70 -5.07
N GLU A 244 18.17 6.05 -6.24
CA GLU A 244 19.39 5.34 -6.67
C GLU A 244 20.59 6.26 -6.81
N GLU A 245 20.41 7.44 -7.43
CA GLU A 245 21.50 8.40 -7.58
C GLU A 245 21.98 8.92 -6.22
N SER A 246 21.06 9.21 -5.31
CA SER A 246 21.40 9.57 -3.92
C SER A 246 22.17 8.47 -3.20
N MET A 247 21.84 7.19 -3.46
CA MET A 247 22.60 6.06 -2.92
C MET A 247 24.00 6.00 -3.49
N ARG A 248 24.19 6.22 -4.80
CA ARG A 248 25.50 6.28 -5.45
C ARG A 248 26.37 7.36 -4.83
N GLU A 249 25.84 8.56 -4.59
CA GLU A 249 26.58 9.64 -3.93
C GLU A 249 27.03 9.25 -2.51
N VAL A 250 26.14 8.62 -1.73
CA VAL A 250 26.48 8.16 -0.37
C VAL A 250 27.56 7.09 -0.40
N ILE A 251 27.48 6.11 -1.31
CA ILE A 251 28.46 5.02 -1.46
C ILE A 251 29.82 5.60 -1.84
N MET A 252 29.88 6.47 -2.85
CA MET A 252 31.13 7.09 -3.33
C MET A 252 31.76 8.03 -2.29
N GLY A 253 30.97 8.55 -1.35
CA GLY A 253 31.45 9.35 -0.21
C GLY A 253 32.18 8.54 0.87
N VAL A 254 32.11 7.20 0.83
CA VAL A 254 32.76 6.33 1.83
C VAL A 254 34.27 6.19 1.50
N LYS A 255 35.12 6.46 2.49
CA LYS A 255 36.57 6.36 2.33
C LYS A 255 36.97 4.91 2.00
N GLY A 256 37.76 4.73 0.96
CA GLY A 256 38.26 3.44 0.48
C GLY A 256 37.49 2.87 -0.69
N VAL A 257 36.29 3.37 -1.00
CA VAL A 257 35.55 3.03 -2.21
C VAL A 257 36.23 3.69 -3.41
N LYS A 258 36.60 2.90 -4.41
CA LYS A 258 37.20 3.34 -5.67
C LYS A 258 36.16 3.50 -6.79
N GLY A 259 35.10 2.69 -6.75
CA GLY A 259 34.04 2.68 -7.72
C GLY A 259 32.84 1.87 -7.25
N ILE A 260 31.73 1.97 -8.01
CA ILE A 260 30.53 1.16 -7.84
C ILE A 260 30.39 0.30 -9.11
N ASP A 261 30.56 -1.00 -8.96
CA ASP A 261 30.47 -1.93 -10.06
C ASP A 261 29.02 -2.35 -10.32
N LEU A 262 28.23 -2.48 -9.23
CA LEU A 262 26.81 -2.82 -9.28
C LEU A 262 26.05 -2.09 -8.16
N LEU A 263 24.88 -1.55 -8.48
CA LEU A 263 23.87 -1.14 -7.53
C LEU A 263 22.53 -1.65 -8.00
N GLN A 264 21.96 -2.57 -7.27
CA GLN A 264 20.62 -3.11 -7.50
C GLN A 264 19.75 -2.86 -6.29
N THR A 265 18.54 -2.38 -6.54
CA THR A 265 17.54 -2.14 -5.52
C THR A 265 16.30 -2.93 -5.83
N ARG A 266 15.53 -3.31 -4.82
CA ARG A 266 14.22 -3.92 -4.99
C ARG A 266 13.26 -3.48 -3.89
N LEU A 267 12.05 -3.16 -4.28
CA LEU A 267 10.97 -2.86 -3.36
C LEU A 267 10.42 -4.16 -2.78
N PHE A 268 10.19 -4.19 -1.47
CA PHE A 268 9.70 -5.35 -0.74
C PHE A 268 8.55 -4.90 0.19
N GLY A 269 7.35 -4.78 -0.36
CA GLY A 269 6.23 -4.11 0.31
C GLY A 269 6.51 -2.62 0.50
N SER A 270 6.51 -2.18 1.75
CA SER A 270 6.86 -0.80 2.14
C SER A 270 8.35 -0.58 2.37
N LYS A 271 9.18 -1.63 2.27
CA LYS A 271 10.62 -1.62 2.52
C LYS A 271 11.42 -1.84 1.25
N MET A 272 12.75 -1.69 1.36
CA MET A 272 13.69 -1.79 0.26
C MET A 272 14.87 -2.69 0.65
N TYR A 273 15.34 -3.47 -0.32
CA TYR A 273 16.58 -4.24 -0.25
C TYR A 273 17.56 -3.66 -1.26
N VAL A 274 18.84 -3.64 -0.89
CA VAL A 274 19.90 -3.05 -1.69
C VAL A 274 21.06 -4.03 -1.77
N ASP A 275 21.46 -4.37 -2.99
CA ASP A 275 22.63 -5.20 -3.29
C ASP A 275 23.66 -4.32 -3.99
N ILE A 276 24.88 -4.22 -3.43
CA ILE A 276 25.94 -3.32 -3.86
C ILE A 276 27.20 -4.12 -4.13
N GLU A 277 27.85 -3.83 -5.26
CA GLU A 277 29.22 -4.23 -5.50
C GLU A 277 30.09 -2.98 -5.61
N ILE A 278 31.10 -2.89 -4.77
CA ILE A 278 32.07 -1.79 -4.80
C ILE A 278 33.44 -2.30 -5.18
N SER A 279 34.23 -1.40 -5.77
CA SER A 279 35.65 -1.64 -6.02
C SER A 279 36.49 -1.01 -4.93
N ALA A 280 37.49 -1.75 -4.40
CA ALA A 280 38.47 -1.26 -3.44
C ALA A 280 39.89 -1.71 -3.85
N ASP A 281 40.93 -1.17 -3.23
CA ASP A 281 42.32 -1.52 -3.50
C ASP A 281 42.57 -3.00 -3.20
N GLY A 282 43.01 -3.77 -4.20
CA GLY A 282 43.24 -5.21 -4.11
C GLY A 282 44.46 -5.60 -3.25
N THR A 283 45.26 -4.61 -2.81
CA THR A 283 46.46 -4.84 -1.98
C THR A 283 46.22 -4.72 -0.49
N ILE A 284 45.04 -4.23 -0.06
CA ILE A 284 44.69 -4.07 1.35
C ILE A 284 44.37 -5.41 1.99
N PRO A 285 44.58 -5.56 3.32
CA PRO A 285 44.17 -6.73 4.06
C PRO A 285 42.66 -6.94 4.04
N LEU A 286 42.19 -8.19 4.20
CA LEU A 286 40.78 -8.55 4.17
C LEU A 286 39.95 -7.84 5.23
N ASP A 287 40.52 -7.59 6.40
CA ASP A 287 39.85 -6.87 7.49
C ASP A 287 39.59 -5.40 7.12
N GLU A 288 40.56 -4.73 6.45
CA GLU A 288 40.38 -3.37 5.96
C GLU A 288 39.33 -3.31 4.84
N ALA A 289 39.34 -4.26 3.91
CA ALA A 289 38.31 -4.37 2.87
C ALA A 289 36.90 -4.61 3.47
N HIS A 290 36.83 -5.43 4.51
CA HIS A 290 35.57 -5.68 5.25
C HIS A 290 35.09 -4.40 5.96
N ASP A 291 35.99 -3.62 6.58
CA ASP A 291 35.63 -2.35 7.23
C ASP A 291 35.06 -1.33 6.21
N ILE A 292 35.58 -1.30 4.99
CA ILE A 292 35.01 -0.48 3.92
C ILE A 292 33.58 -0.92 3.60
N ALA A 293 33.34 -2.23 3.44
CA ALA A 293 32.01 -2.76 3.18
C ALA A 293 31.02 -2.42 4.30
N GLU A 294 31.42 -2.60 5.56
CA GLU A 294 30.61 -2.27 6.74
C GLU A 294 30.31 -0.77 6.81
N ASN A 295 31.25 0.10 6.45
CA ASN A 295 31.02 1.55 6.40
C ASN A 295 30.02 1.93 5.32
N VAL A 296 30.06 1.29 4.14
CA VAL A 296 29.04 1.46 3.09
C VAL A 296 27.68 0.99 3.59
N HIS A 297 27.61 -0.24 4.13
CA HIS A 297 26.40 -0.81 4.70
C HIS A 297 25.74 0.14 5.71
N HIS A 298 26.49 0.57 6.73
CA HIS A 298 26.00 1.49 7.75
C HIS A 298 25.59 2.87 7.20
N SER A 299 26.33 3.38 6.19
CA SER A 299 25.99 4.65 5.56
C SER A 299 24.66 4.57 4.81
N ILE A 300 24.40 3.49 4.09
CA ILE A 300 23.14 3.26 3.39
C ILE A 300 21.98 3.12 4.39
N GLU A 301 22.10 2.26 5.39
CA GLU A 301 21.04 2.08 6.39
C GLU A 301 20.73 3.32 7.23
N LYS A 302 21.74 4.17 7.46
CA LYS A 302 21.59 5.42 8.21
C LYS A 302 20.87 6.50 7.40
N ASN A 303 21.20 6.64 6.12
CA ASN A 303 20.65 7.68 5.27
C ASN A 303 19.30 7.32 4.68
N PHE A 304 19.03 6.02 4.44
CA PHE A 304 17.78 5.53 3.83
C PHE A 304 17.00 4.64 4.80
N LYS A 305 16.04 5.27 5.50
CA LYS A 305 15.26 4.60 6.59
C LYS A 305 14.41 3.43 6.14
N ASP A 306 14.02 3.41 4.85
CA ASP A 306 13.21 2.35 4.27
C ASP A 306 14.04 1.17 3.80
N VAL A 307 15.37 1.26 3.83
CA VAL A 307 16.27 0.13 3.59
C VAL A 307 16.21 -0.82 4.78
N LYS A 308 15.73 -2.03 4.54
CA LYS A 308 15.64 -3.11 5.52
C LYS A 308 16.90 -3.95 5.57
N HIS A 309 17.54 -4.13 4.42
CA HIS A 309 18.75 -4.91 4.27
C HIS A 309 19.62 -4.34 3.15
N CYS A 310 20.91 -4.29 3.41
CA CYS A 310 21.93 -3.90 2.45
C CYS A 310 23.01 -4.98 2.43
N MET A 311 23.29 -5.55 1.26
CA MET A 311 24.41 -6.46 1.05
C MET A 311 25.51 -5.73 0.29
N VAL A 312 26.76 -5.82 0.74
CA VAL A 312 27.89 -5.18 0.07
C VAL A 312 28.92 -6.24 -0.27
N HIS A 313 29.24 -6.36 -1.54
CA HIS A 313 30.35 -7.16 -2.07
C HIS A 313 31.50 -6.24 -2.45
N VAL A 314 32.75 -6.65 -2.19
CA VAL A 314 33.94 -5.88 -2.49
C VAL A 314 34.76 -6.58 -3.56
N ASN A 315 34.96 -5.90 -4.69
CA ASN A 315 35.80 -6.34 -5.78
C ASN A 315 37.21 -5.71 -5.66
N PRO A 316 38.29 -6.48 -5.83
CA PRO A 316 39.64 -5.93 -5.86
C PRO A 316 39.91 -5.22 -7.18
N VAL A 317 40.44 -3.98 -7.11
CA VAL A 317 41.00 -3.27 -8.26
C VAL A 317 42.53 -3.34 -8.12
N ASN A 318 43.20 -3.89 -9.14
CA ASN A 318 44.65 -3.81 -9.27
C ASN A 318 44.98 -2.61 -10.16
N GLU A 319 45.84 -1.71 -9.69
CA GLU A 319 46.34 -0.57 -10.51
C GLU A 319 47.13 -1.04 -11.73
#